data_860d9bb8c35019c5d39f226f754755cf
#
_entry.id   860d9bb8c35019c5d39f226f754755cf
#
_cell.length_a   1.000
_cell.length_b   1.000
_cell.length_c   1.000
_cell.angle_alpha   90.00
_cell.angle_beta   90.00
_cell.angle_gamma   90.00
#
_symmetry.space_group_name_H-M   'P 1'
#
loop_
_entity.id
_entity.type
_entity.pdbx_description
1 polymer ?
#
loop_
_entity_poly.entity_id
_entity_poly.type
_entity_poly.pdbx_seq_one_letter_code
_entity_poly.pdbx_strand_id
1 'polypeptide(L)'
;MFTPSTLLQYVHDVAISATFYSGILGKPPVEQSPGFALFLLGDGAALGLWQRDDVQPPVSAQAGAAELAMVVANPDAVQQMYDAWRALGVQILQAPTTLEFGHTFVGADPDGHRLRVYSRAEGMVARD
;
A
#
# COMPACT_ATOMS: atom_id res chain seq x y z
N MET A 1 -26.44 -8.45 -1.01
CA MET A 1 -25.39 -7.76 -1.78
C MET A 1 -24.17 -7.50 -0.91
N PHE A 2 -23.00 -7.57 -1.48
CA PHE A 2 -21.76 -7.37 -0.74
C PHE A 2 -20.85 -6.39 -1.49
N THR A 3 -19.91 -5.80 -0.77
CA THR A 3 -18.93 -4.86 -1.32
C THR A 3 -17.53 -5.42 -1.03
N PRO A 4 -16.63 -5.47 -2.03
CA PRO A 4 -15.24 -5.82 -1.75
C PRO A 4 -14.66 -4.86 -0.72
N SER A 5 -14.02 -5.37 0.31
CA SER A 5 -13.59 -4.56 1.44
C SER A 5 -12.15 -4.79 1.88
N THR A 6 -11.53 -5.89 1.46
CA THR A 6 -10.21 -6.27 1.98
C THR A 6 -9.26 -6.64 0.86
N LEU A 7 -8.07 -6.03 0.88
CA LEU A 7 -6.95 -6.45 0.06
C LEU A 7 -6.07 -7.35 0.92
N LEU A 8 -5.78 -8.56 0.45
CA LEU A 8 -4.87 -9.47 1.13
C LEU A 8 -3.53 -9.46 0.38
N GLN A 9 -2.45 -9.20 1.10
CA GLN A 9 -1.09 -9.27 0.57
C GLN A 9 -0.37 -10.44 1.23
N TYR A 10 0.26 -11.29 0.44
CA TYR A 10 1.02 -12.44 0.94
C TYR A 10 2.44 -11.99 1.22
N VAL A 11 2.92 -12.19 2.44
CA VAL A 11 4.21 -11.66 2.89
C VAL A 11 5.09 -12.76 3.45
N HIS A 12 6.41 -12.58 3.34
CA HIS A 12 7.37 -13.54 3.88
C HIS A 12 7.45 -13.51 5.40
N ASP A 13 7.23 -12.34 6.00
CA ASP A 13 7.33 -12.17 7.45
C ASP A 13 6.32 -11.11 7.90
N VAL A 14 5.26 -11.57 8.57
CA VAL A 14 4.17 -10.68 9.00
C VAL A 14 4.69 -9.59 9.96
N ALA A 15 5.60 -9.92 10.88
CA ALA A 15 6.10 -8.93 11.85
C ALA A 15 6.85 -7.80 11.15
N ILE A 16 7.72 -8.13 10.20
CA ILE A 16 8.46 -7.14 9.42
C ILE A 16 7.50 -6.28 8.60
N SER A 17 6.58 -6.91 7.90
CA SER A 17 5.61 -6.20 7.06
C SER A 17 4.66 -5.34 7.88
N ALA A 18 4.21 -5.81 9.05
CA ALA A 18 3.35 -5.03 9.94
C ALA A 18 4.07 -3.77 10.44
N THR A 19 5.35 -3.89 10.79
CA THR A 19 6.16 -2.72 11.18
C THR A 19 6.27 -1.73 10.02
N PHE A 20 6.53 -2.22 8.82
CA PHE A 20 6.60 -1.39 7.62
C PHE A 20 5.29 -0.61 7.39
N TYR A 21 4.17 -1.33 7.36
CA TYR A 21 2.88 -0.69 7.10
C TYR A 21 2.42 0.22 8.22
N SER A 22 2.75 -0.10 9.48
CA SER A 22 2.49 0.82 10.60
C SER A 22 3.20 2.16 10.38
N GLY A 23 4.44 2.11 9.86
CA GLY A 23 5.20 3.32 9.57
C GLY A 23 4.57 4.17 8.48
N ILE A 24 4.26 3.57 7.33
CA ILE A 24 3.74 4.35 6.19
C ILE A 24 2.29 4.76 6.37
N LEU A 25 1.47 3.97 7.07
CA LEU A 25 0.06 4.30 7.31
C LEU A 25 -0.14 5.19 8.53
N GLY A 26 0.88 5.29 9.39
CA GLY A 26 0.82 6.12 10.60
C GLY A 26 -0.09 5.56 11.67
N LYS A 27 -0.36 4.24 11.69
CA LYS A 27 -1.22 3.61 12.69
C LYS A 27 -0.89 2.13 12.81
N PRO A 28 -1.16 1.53 14.00
CA PRO A 28 -0.90 0.11 14.19
C PRO A 28 -1.98 -0.75 13.54
N PRO A 29 -1.73 -2.06 13.36
CA PRO A 29 -2.77 -2.97 12.96
C PRO A 29 -3.80 -3.14 14.08
N VAL A 30 -5.04 -3.48 13.71
CA VAL A 30 -6.10 -3.75 14.70
C VAL A 30 -6.09 -5.20 15.17
N GLU A 31 -5.44 -6.09 14.40
CA GLU A 31 -5.21 -7.48 14.77
C GLU A 31 -3.80 -7.86 14.32
N GLN A 32 -3.11 -8.65 15.12
CA GLN A 32 -1.81 -9.18 14.73
C GLN A 32 -1.54 -10.50 15.45
N SER A 33 -1.12 -11.48 14.66
CA SER A 33 -0.63 -12.76 15.13
C SER A 33 0.64 -13.09 14.34
N PRO A 34 1.35 -14.19 14.65
CA PRO A 34 2.52 -14.54 13.84
C PRO A 34 2.21 -14.77 12.36
N GLY A 35 0.99 -15.18 12.03
CA GLY A 35 0.61 -15.51 10.66
C GLY A 35 -0.22 -14.48 9.93
N PHE A 36 -0.71 -13.44 10.63
CA PHE A 36 -1.63 -12.49 10.00
C PHE A 36 -1.65 -11.14 10.73
N ALA A 37 -1.84 -10.06 9.97
CA ALA A 37 -2.06 -8.74 10.53
C ALA A 37 -3.14 -8.03 9.71
N LEU A 38 -3.98 -7.23 10.37
CA LEU A 38 -5.05 -6.49 9.71
C LEU A 38 -4.96 -5.02 10.04
N PHE A 39 -4.95 -4.19 9.01
CA PHE A 39 -4.97 -2.73 9.12
C PHE A 39 -6.29 -2.21 8.57
N LEU A 40 -6.90 -1.25 9.27
CA LEU A 40 -8.06 -0.55 8.74
C LEU A 40 -7.58 0.62 7.86
N LEU A 41 -8.16 0.72 6.66
CA LEU A 41 -7.78 1.76 5.69
C LEU A 41 -8.79 2.91 5.62
N GLY A 42 -9.89 2.81 6.36
CA GLY A 42 -10.99 3.79 6.31
C GLY A 42 -12.11 3.32 5.38
N ASP A 43 -13.30 3.87 5.60
CA ASP A 43 -14.50 3.62 4.77
C ASP A 43 -14.83 2.14 4.59
N GLY A 44 -14.55 1.32 5.60
CA GLY A 44 -14.83 -0.10 5.56
C GLY A 44 -13.77 -0.94 4.84
N ALA A 45 -12.72 -0.31 4.32
CA ALA A 45 -11.63 -1.03 3.65
C ALA A 45 -10.56 -1.47 4.63
N ALA A 46 -9.90 -2.57 4.33
CA ALA A 46 -8.85 -3.13 5.16
C ALA A 46 -7.71 -3.71 4.31
N LEU A 47 -6.52 -3.74 4.90
CA LEU A 47 -5.36 -4.42 4.34
C LEU A 47 -5.00 -5.57 5.27
N GLY A 48 -5.01 -6.79 4.74
CA GLY A 48 -4.57 -7.99 5.46
C GLY A 48 -3.19 -8.41 4.98
N LEU A 49 -2.29 -8.71 5.91
CA LEU A 49 -0.98 -9.27 5.62
C LEU A 49 -1.00 -10.72 6.10
N TRP A 50 -0.84 -11.65 5.18
CA TRP A 50 -0.94 -13.08 5.48
C TRP A 50 0.38 -13.76 5.20
N GLN A 51 0.88 -14.51 6.18
CA GLN A 51 2.14 -15.25 6.03
C GLN A 51 2.06 -16.14 4.80
N ARG A 52 2.97 -15.92 3.85
CA ARG A 52 2.93 -16.56 2.53
C ARG A 52 2.86 -18.09 2.62
N ASP A 53 3.64 -18.67 3.52
CA ASP A 53 3.72 -20.13 3.66
C ASP A 53 2.45 -20.73 4.23
N ASP A 54 1.60 -19.93 4.88
CA ASP A 54 0.34 -20.40 5.48
C ASP A 54 -0.86 -20.25 4.56
N VAL A 55 -0.68 -19.56 3.42
CA VAL A 55 -1.80 -19.26 2.52
C VAL A 55 -2.35 -20.53 1.88
N GLN A 56 -3.68 -20.65 1.90
CA GLN A 56 -4.40 -21.75 1.25
C GLN A 56 -5.39 -21.17 0.24
N PRO A 57 -5.39 -21.60 -1.02
CA PRO A 57 -4.42 -22.55 -1.65
C PRO A 57 -2.99 -21.98 -1.67
N PRO A 58 -1.98 -22.85 -1.79
CA PRO A 58 -0.58 -22.36 -1.82
C PRO A 58 -0.31 -21.38 -2.93
N VAL A 59 0.56 -20.42 -2.64
CA VAL A 59 0.89 -19.32 -3.55
C VAL A 59 2.12 -19.67 -4.38
N SER A 60 2.07 -19.41 -5.69
CA SER A 60 3.22 -19.56 -6.57
C SER A 60 3.69 -18.24 -7.18
N ALA A 61 2.83 -17.24 -7.26
CA ALA A 61 3.15 -15.96 -7.88
C ALA A 61 4.06 -15.10 -7.01
N GLN A 62 4.84 -14.23 -7.65
CA GLN A 62 5.68 -13.24 -6.99
C GLN A 62 4.90 -11.94 -6.74
N ALA A 63 5.33 -11.16 -5.74
CA ALA A 63 4.81 -9.82 -5.52
C ALA A 63 5.19 -8.88 -6.66
N GLY A 64 4.41 -7.82 -6.88
CA GLY A 64 4.73 -6.78 -7.85
C GLY A 64 3.81 -6.69 -9.06
N ALA A 65 2.83 -7.59 -9.17
CA ALA A 65 1.89 -7.59 -10.31
C ALA A 65 0.64 -6.74 -10.06
N ALA A 66 0.53 -6.10 -8.90
CA ALA A 66 -0.59 -5.22 -8.54
C ALA A 66 -0.08 -4.08 -7.68
N GLU A 67 -0.93 -3.11 -7.40
CA GLU A 67 -0.56 -1.95 -6.59
C GLU A 67 -1.64 -1.66 -5.55
N LEU A 68 -1.22 -1.24 -4.36
CA LEU A 68 -2.08 -0.52 -3.43
C LEU A 68 -1.87 0.96 -3.72
N ALA A 69 -2.92 1.66 -4.09
CA ALA A 69 -2.83 3.05 -4.50
C ALA A 69 -3.54 3.97 -3.49
N MET A 70 -2.92 5.09 -3.20
CA MET A 70 -3.41 6.09 -2.26
C MET A 70 -3.51 7.43 -2.98
N VAL A 71 -4.71 8.04 -2.99
CA VAL A 71 -4.91 9.34 -3.59
C VAL A 71 -4.66 10.44 -2.55
N VAL A 72 -3.99 11.50 -2.96
CA VAL A 72 -3.77 12.70 -2.15
C VAL A 72 -4.28 13.93 -2.92
N ALA A 73 -4.38 15.07 -2.23
CA ALA A 73 -5.10 16.22 -2.73
C ALA A 73 -4.47 16.91 -3.95
N ASN A 74 -3.13 16.97 -4.00
CA ASN A 74 -2.41 17.78 -4.99
C ASN A 74 -0.97 17.32 -5.13
N PRO A 75 -0.21 17.84 -6.13
CA PRO A 75 1.19 17.46 -6.31
C PRO A 75 2.09 17.75 -5.12
N ASP A 76 1.82 18.81 -4.35
CA ASP A 76 2.61 19.11 -3.15
C ASP A 76 2.45 18.01 -2.11
N ALA A 77 1.24 17.46 -1.95
CA ALA A 77 0.99 16.35 -1.04
C ALA A 77 1.71 15.08 -1.50
N VAL A 78 1.81 14.84 -2.82
CA VAL A 78 2.62 13.74 -3.37
C VAL A 78 4.08 13.91 -2.95
N GLN A 79 4.63 15.11 -3.09
CA GLN A 79 6.02 15.38 -2.71
C GLN A 79 6.25 15.19 -1.22
N GLN A 80 5.31 15.64 -0.38
CA GLN A 80 5.40 15.48 1.07
C GLN A 80 5.41 14.01 1.47
N MET A 81 4.56 13.19 0.86
CA MET A 81 4.52 11.75 1.12
C MET A 81 5.81 11.07 0.64
N TYR A 82 6.32 11.48 -0.51
CA TYR A 82 7.58 10.97 -1.04
C TYR A 82 8.73 11.23 -0.06
N ASP A 83 8.83 12.47 0.44
CA ASP A 83 9.87 12.84 1.38
C ASP A 83 9.73 12.04 2.69
N ALA A 84 8.50 11.88 3.18
CA ALA A 84 8.23 11.11 4.40
C ALA A 84 8.61 9.64 4.23
N TRP A 85 8.26 9.02 3.10
CA TRP A 85 8.59 7.61 2.86
C TRP A 85 10.09 7.42 2.69
N ARG A 86 10.78 8.35 2.04
CA ARG A 86 12.24 8.28 1.96
C ARG A 86 12.88 8.36 3.34
N ALA A 87 12.38 9.21 4.20
CA ALA A 87 12.86 9.31 5.59
C ALA A 87 12.64 8.02 6.38
N LEU A 88 11.59 7.27 6.05
CA LEU A 88 11.31 5.96 6.65
C LEU A 88 12.13 4.82 6.03
N GLY A 89 12.90 5.09 4.98
CA GLY A 89 13.70 4.08 4.31
C GLY A 89 12.95 3.23 3.31
N VAL A 90 11.79 3.68 2.83
CA VAL A 90 11.02 2.96 1.81
C VAL A 90 11.81 2.93 0.50
N GLN A 91 11.91 1.76 -0.11
CA GLN A 91 12.51 1.63 -1.44
C GLN A 91 11.64 2.35 -2.46
N ILE A 92 12.21 3.29 -3.20
CA ILE A 92 11.49 4.04 -4.22
C ILE A 92 11.72 3.38 -5.58
N LEU A 93 10.62 3.02 -6.24
CA LEU A 93 10.65 2.44 -7.59
C LEU A 93 10.53 3.52 -8.67
N GLN A 94 9.83 4.60 -8.37
CA GLN A 94 9.68 5.74 -9.27
C GLN A 94 9.58 7.02 -8.44
N ALA A 95 10.47 7.97 -8.71
CA ALA A 95 10.41 9.29 -8.10
C ALA A 95 9.19 10.07 -8.62
N PRO A 96 8.77 11.15 -7.94
CA PRO A 96 7.62 11.91 -8.39
C PRO A 96 7.69 12.29 -9.86
N THR A 97 6.67 11.95 -10.60
CA THR A 97 6.59 12.06 -12.06
C THR A 97 5.15 12.37 -12.44
N THR A 98 4.97 13.18 -13.46
CA THR A 98 3.63 13.44 -14.00
C THR A 98 3.34 12.43 -15.09
N LEU A 99 2.30 11.62 -14.89
CA LEU A 99 1.78 10.67 -15.86
C LEU A 99 0.42 11.15 -16.33
N GLU A 100 -0.20 10.40 -17.24
CA GLU A 100 -1.47 10.80 -17.83
C GLU A 100 -2.55 11.04 -16.78
N PHE A 101 -2.63 10.17 -15.76
CA PHE A 101 -3.68 10.26 -14.73
C PHE A 101 -3.36 11.24 -13.60
N GLY A 102 -2.15 11.74 -13.50
CA GLY A 102 -1.77 12.66 -12.44
C GLY A 102 -0.30 12.59 -12.05
N HIS A 103 0.03 13.34 -11.00
CA HIS A 103 1.37 13.35 -10.42
C HIS A 103 1.49 12.21 -9.42
N THR A 104 2.60 11.46 -9.45
CA THR A 104 2.67 10.19 -8.73
C THR A 104 4.10 9.79 -8.40
N PHE A 105 4.25 8.98 -7.34
CA PHE A 105 5.48 8.21 -7.12
C PHE A 105 5.10 6.79 -6.68
N VAL A 106 6.06 5.88 -6.75
CA VAL A 106 5.85 4.48 -6.38
C VAL A 106 6.95 4.01 -5.45
N GLY A 107 6.56 3.38 -4.34
CA GLY A 107 7.47 2.67 -3.45
C GLY A 107 7.19 1.18 -3.46
N ALA A 108 8.05 0.43 -2.79
CA ALA A 108 7.89 -1.01 -2.61
C ALA A 108 7.89 -1.37 -1.13
N ASP A 109 7.06 -2.36 -0.76
CA ASP A 109 7.10 -2.93 0.57
C ASP A 109 8.25 -3.97 0.67
N PRO A 110 8.47 -4.59 1.86
CA PRO A 110 9.58 -5.54 2.01
C PRO A 110 9.55 -6.74 1.08
N ASP A 111 8.39 -7.12 0.57
CA ASP A 111 8.23 -8.25 -0.34
C ASP A 111 8.24 -7.85 -1.81
N GLY A 112 8.24 -6.55 -2.11
CA GLY A 112 8.18 -6.05 -3.47
C GLY A 112 6.78 -5.72 -3.96
N HIS A 113 5.77 -5.69 -3.09
CA HIS A 113 4.45 -5.17 -3.46
C HIS A 113 4.57 -3.68 -3.74
N ARG A 114 3.92 -3.21 -4.80
CA ARG A 114 4.01 -1.83 -5.23
C ARG A 114 2.97 -0.97 -4.50
N LEU A 115 3.42 0.20 -4.07
CA LEU A 115 2.61 1.17 -3.35
C LEU A 115 2.68 2.48 -4.11
N ARG A 116 1.54 2.94 -4.62
CA ARG A 116 1.48 4.17 -5.41
C ARG A 116 0.77 5.27 -4.63
N VAL A 117 1.38 6.45 -4.62
CA VAL A 117 0.74 7.67 -4.12
C VAL A 117 0.55 8.59 -5.32
N TYR A 118 -0.66 9.14 -5.48
CA TYR A 118 -0.93 10.00 -6.63
C TYR A 118 -1.95 11.08 -6.30
N SER A 119 -1.83 12.20 -7.02
CA SER A 119 -2.88 13.22 -7.09
C SER A 119 -3.46 13.18 -8.50
N ARG A 120 -4.79 13.33 -8.61
CA ARG A 120 -5.46 13.23 -9.90
C ARG A 120 -5.06 14.40 -10.79
N ALA A 121 -4.91 14.12 -12.09
CA ALA A 121 -4.73 15.15 -13.08
C ALA A 121 -5.98 16.04 -13.12
N GLU A 122 -5.77 17.32 -13.46
CA GLU A 122 -6.89 18.25 -13.65
C GLU A 122 -7.83 17.70 -14.72
N GLY A 123 -9.12 17.71 -14.43
CA GLY A 123 -10.13 17.18 -15.33
C GLY A 123 -10.47 15.71 -15.15
N MET A 124 -9.74 14.99 -14.28
CA MET A 124 -10.08 13.60 -13.96
C MET A 124 -11.36 13.54 -13.13
N VAL A 125 -12.17 12.49 -13.40
CA VAL A 125 -13.42 12.28 -12.67
C VAL A 125 -13.14 11.96 -11.22
N ALA A 126 -13.80 12.68 -10.29
CA ALA A 126 -13.69 12.41 -8.87
C ALA A 126 -14.36 11.08 -8.54
N ARG A 127 -13.82 10.40 -7.54
CA ARG A 127 -14.39 9.16 -7.01
C ARG A 127 -15.19 9.46 -5.77
N ASP A 128 -16.29 8.78 -5.64
CA ASP A 128 -17.15 8.85 -4.47
C ASP A 128 -16.79 7.77 -3.44
#